data_8bc8581fda6e9a0c8a057cea0dec70de
#
_entry.id   8bc8581fda6e9a0c8a057cea0dec70de
#
_cell.length_a   1.000
_cell.length_b   1.000
_cell.length_c   1.000
_cell.angle_alpha   90.00
_cell.angle_beta   90.00
_cell.angle_gamma   90.00
#
_symmetry.space_group_name_H-M   'P 1'
#
loop_
_entity.id
_entity.type
_entity.pdbx_description
1 polymer ?
#
loop_
_entity_poly.entity_id
_entity_poly.type
_entity_poly.pdbx_seq_one_letter_code
_entity_poly.pdbx_strand_id
1 'polypeptide(L)'
;MSKIITISREFGSGGRELGKRLAEELGIPCYDYQIIEMVAEKQGLDKEYVENAAERDIRAFYPTTIGVRFSASTFFINQSVELFTEQTKVIRELASKGDCVIVGRCADVLLNNEQLLNIFVYADKDSKVKRCKERAKPGETLTDKDIEKKMKEIDKGRADLRKMLADTAWGDKEGYHLMVNTSGKEIKSLVPGLAAYAKAYFSNWEFKISETLRVWL
;
A
#
# COMPACT_ATOMS: atom_id res chain seq x y z
N MET A 1 -16.91 13.67 -4.86
CA MET A 1 -15.94 12.87 -4.07
C MET A 1 -14.90 12.32 -5.01
N SER A 2 -13.63 12.31 -4.59
CA SER A 2 -12.53 11.76 -5.40
C SER A 2 -12.65 10.25 -5.52
N LYS A 3 -12.32 9.69 -6.69
CA LYS A 3 -12.26 8.25 -6.97
C LYS A 3 -10.86 7.75 -6.65
N ILE A 4 -10.70 7.00 -5.58
CA ILE A 4 -9.38 6.60 -5.10
C ILE A 4 -9.22 5.10 -5.24
N ILE A 5 -8.14 4.67 -5.89
CA ILE A 5 -7.76 3.27 -6.00
C ILE A 5 -6.61 3.00 -5.04
N THR A 6 -6.79 2.09 -4.10
CA THR A 6 -5.71 1.66 -3.21
C THR A 6 -5.15 0.31 -3.65
N ILE A 7 -3.83 0.16 -3.63
CA ILE A 7 -3.14 -1.08 -4.01
C ILE A 7 -2.39 -1.65 -2.81
N SER A 8 -3.01 -2.58 -2.10
CA SER A 8 -2.30 -3.46 -1.16
C SER A 8 -1.63 -4.61 -1.93
N ARG A 9 -0.49 -5.09 -1.49
CA ARG A 9 0.31 -6.03 -2.31
C ARG A 9 1.27 -6.87 -1.48
N GLU A 10 1.51 -8.10 -1.88
CA GLU A 10 2.65 -8.90 -1.44
C GLU A 10 3.96 -8.38 -2.05
N PHE A 11 5.08 -8.61 -1.36
CA PHE A 11 6.41 -8.30 -1.89
C PHE A 11 6.71 -9.16 -3.12
N GLY A 12 7.21 -8.56 -4.19
CA GLY A 12 7.50 -9.27 -5.45
C GLY A 12 6.28 -9.58 -6.33
N SER A 13 5.05 -9.33 -5.87
CA SER A 13 3.82 -9.57 -6.66
C SER A 13 3.66 -8.66 -7.90
N GLY A 14 4.46 -7.61 -8.02
CA GLY A 14 4.31 -6.62 -9.10
C GLY A 14 3.28 -5.52 -8.82
N GLY A 15 2.70 -5.47 -7.61
CA GLY A 15 1.64 -4.51 -7.28
C GLY A 15 2.04 -3.04 -7.41
N ARG A 16 3.32 -2.67 -7.14
CA ARG A 16 3.83 -1.31 -7.38
C ARG A 16 3.78 -0.93 -8.86
N GLU A 17 4.26 -1.81 -9.73
CA GLU A 17 4.21 -1.61 -11.18
C GLU A 17 2.77 -1.55 -11.69
N LEU A 18 1.92 -2.45 -11.18
CA LEU A 18 0.50 -2.47 -11.53
C LEU A 18 -0.18 -1.15 -11.20
N GLY A 19 0.03 -0.62 -9.98
CA GLY A 19 -0.54 0.66 -9.56
C GLY A 19 -0.09 1.82 -10.44
N LYS A 20 1.20 1.89 -10.74
CA LYS A 20 1.75 2.92 -11.61
C LYS A 20 1.15 2.87 -13.03
N ARG A 21 1.14 1.68 -13.66
CA ARG A 21 0.57 1.51 -15.01
C ARG A 21 -0.93 1.72 -15.05
N LEU A 22 -1.65 1.31 -14.00
CA LEU A 22 -3.08 1.56 -13.90
C LEU A 22 -3.40 3.06 -13.83
N ALA A 23 -2.62 3.81 -13.05
CA ALA A 23 -2.75 5.25 -12.97
C ALA A 23 -2.46 5.93 -14.31
N GLU A 24 -1.39 5.52 -15.03
CA GLU A 24 -1.07 5.97 -16.37
C GLU A 24 -2.22 5.72 -17.35
N GLU A 25 -2.81 4.52 -17.35
CA GLU A 25 -3.93 4.12 -18.20
C GLU A 25 -5.22 4.91 -17.91
N LEU A 26 -5.42 5.29 -16.64
CA LEU A 26 -6.57 6.08 -16.20
C LEU A 26 -6.35 7.60 -16.32
N GLY A 27 -5.12 8.04 -16.59
CA GLY A 27 -4.76 9.47 -16.66
C GLY A 27 -4.81 10.18 -15.30
N ILE A 28 -4.56 9.47 -14.19
CA ILE A 28 -4.58 9.99 -12.83
C ILE A 28 -3.21 9.80 -12.13
N PRO A 29 -2.87 10.60 -11.10
CA PRO A 29 -1.61 10.45 -10.38
C PRO A 29 -1.52 9.13 -9.62
N CYS A 30 -0.29 8.62 -9.46
CA CYS A 30 0.04 7.46 -8.63
C CYS A 30 0.97 7.89 -7.50
N TYR A 31 0.57 7.65 -6.27
CA TYR A 31 1.34 7.97 -5.07
C TYR A 31 1.87 6.68 -4.40
N ASP A 32 3.17 6.54 -4.32
CA ASP A 32 3.88 5.44 -3.65
C ASP A 32 5.08 6.02 -2.90
N TYR A 33 6.20 6.22 -3.59
CA TYR A 33 7.42 6.75 -2.99
C TYR A 33 7.33 8.24 -2.65
N GLN A 34 6.54 9.01 -3.39
CA GLN A 34 6.30 10.42 -3.10
C GLN A 34 5.75 10.67 -1.68
N ILE A 35 4.99 9.73 -1.13
CA ILE A 35 4.50 9.83 0.26
C ILE A 35 5.70 9.87 1.22
N ILE A 36 6.70 9.00 1.01
CA ILE A 36 7.92 8.98 1.81
C ILE A 36 8.71 10.27 1.67
N GLU A 37 8.87 10.77 0.44
CA GLU A 37 9.58 12.01 0.16
C GLU A 37 8.93 13.18 0.87
N MET A 38 7.62 13.31 0.79
CA MET A 38 6.87 14.38 1.46
C MET A 38 6.94 14.29 3.00
N VAL A 39 6.89 13.08 3.56
CA VAL A 39 7.05 12.87 5.01
C VAL A 39 8.47 13.24 5.45
N ALA A 40 9.48 12.79 4.72
CA ALA A 40 10.87 13.10 4.99
C ALA A 40 11.15 14.62 4.95
N GLU A 41 10.65 15.31 3.94
CA GLU A 41 10.77 16.74 3.78
C GLU A 41 10.09 17.50 4.94
N LYS A 42 8.85 17.15 5.27
CA LYS A 42 8.08 17.79 6.36
C LYS A 42 8.70 17.58 7.74
N GLN A 43 9.38 16.45 7.96
CA GLN A 43 10.01 16.09 9.23
C GLN A 43 11.51 16.46 9.27
N GLY A 44 12.09 16.95 8.18
CA GLY A 44 13.53 17.24 8.09
C GLY A 44 14.40 15.98 8.26
N LEU A 45 13.89 14.81 7.83
CA LEU A 45 14.55 13.51 7.97
C LEU A 45 15.08 12.99 6.63
N ASP A 46 16.07 12.09 6.69
CA ASP A 46 16.57 11.39 5.52
C ASP A 46 15.51 10.44 4.95
N LYS A 47 15.37 10.40 3.61
CA LYS A 47 14.37 9.58 2.91
C LYS A 47 14.56 8.09 3.16
N GLU A 48 15.82 7.62 3.19
CA GLU A 48 16.12 6.21 3.42
C GLU A 48 15.76 5.81 4.86
N TYR A 49 15.95 6.72 5.82
CA TYR A 49 15.50 6.52 7.19
C TYR A 49 13.98 6.37 7.28
N VAL A 50 13.21 7.28 6.64
CA VAL A 50 11.74 7.24 6.64
C VAL A 50 11.22 6.00 5.92
N GLU A 51 11.82 5.59 4.79
CA GLU A 51 11.47 4.37 4.07
C GLU A 51 11.70 3.12 4.92
N ASN A 52 12.86 3.02 5.56
CA ASN A 52 13.19 1.90 6.44
C ASN A 52 12.27 1.84 7.66
N ALA A 53 11.97 2.98 8.29
CA ALA A 53 11.04 3.06 9.42
C ALA A 53 9.61 2.65 9.00
N ALA A 54 9.18 3.04 7.81
CA ALA A 54 7.85 2.74 7.31
C ALA A 54 7.65 1.30 6.78
N GLU A 55 8.73 0.59 6.38
CA GLU A 55 8.64 -0.79 5.86
C GLU A 55 9.11 -1.86 6.86
N ARG A 56 10.02 -1.54 7.77
CA ARG A 56 10.69 -2.55 8.62
C ARG A 56 10.24 -2.60 10.06
N ASP A 57 9.81 -1.49 10.67
CA ASP A 57 9.80 -1.44 12.14
C ASP A 57 8.49 -0.97 12.77
N ILE A 58 7.43 -1.69 12.44
CA ILE A 58 6.20 -1.60 13.23
C ILE A 58 6.36 -2.32 14.57
N ARG A 59 7.33 -3.23 14.70
CA ARG A 59 7.67 -3.88 15.98
C ARG A 59 8.19 -2.90 17.04
N ALA A 60 8.72 -1.75 16.65
CA ALA A 60 9.10 -0.70 17.59
C ALA A 60 7.90 -0.11 18.33
N PHE A 61 6.67 -0.28 17.82
CA PHE A 61 5.45 0.20 18.49
C PHE A 61 5.02 -0.63 19.70
N TYR A 62 5.49 -1.89 19.84
CA TYR A 62 5.15 -2.73 21.00
C TYR A 62 6.39 -3.46 21.51
N PRO A 63 6.98 -3.03 22.64
CA PRO A 63 7.94 -3.86 23.35
C PRO A 63 7.21 -5.06 23.96
N THR A 64 7.28 -6.21 23.28
CA THR A 64 6.73 -7.47 23.77
C THR A 64 7.60 -8.14 24.83
N THR A 65 8.59 -7.46 25.37
CA THR A 65 9.49 -7.98 26.41
C THR A 65 9.54 -7.04 27.60
N ILE A 66 8.87 -7.43 28.65
CA ILE A 66 9.02 -6.87 30.00
C ILE A 66 10.49 -7.06 30.38
N GLY A 67 11.29 -5.98 30.43
CA GLY A 67 12.64 -6.05 30.98
C GLY A 67 13.76 -5.22 30.33
N VAL A 68 13.54 -4.36 29.35
CA VAL A 68 14.63 -3.57 28.73
C VAL A 68 14.40 -2.06 28.86
N ARG A 69 15.25 -1.45 29.67
CA ARG A 69 15.61 -0.02 29.84
C ARG A 69 14.71 1.02 29.16
N PHE A 70 13.91 1.67 29.96
CA PHE A 70 12.83 2.62 29.69
C PHE A 70 13.20 3.87 28.86
N SER A 71 14.44 4.24 28.67
CA SER A 71 14.79 5.55 28.13
C SER A 71 14.91 5.59 26.61
N ALA A 72 15.51 4.58 25.97
CA ALA A 72 15.69 4.54 24.52
C ALA A 72 14.39 4.11 23.78
N SER A 73 13.61 3.24 24.39
CA SER A 73 12.36 2.71 23.80
C SER A 73 11.29 3.80 23.61
N THR A 74 11.14 4.72 24.56
CA THR A 74 10.14 5.80 24.49
C THR A 74 10.43 6.79 23.38
N PHE A 75 11.69 7.12 23.13
CA PHE A 75 12.08 8.01 22.05
C PHE A 75 11.75 7.41 20.67
N PHE A 76 12.12 6.17 20.44
CA PHE A 76 11.80 5.48 19.16
C PHE A 76 10.31 5.28 18.95
N ILE A 77 9.55 4.98 20.01
CA ILE A 77 8.09 4.85 19.93
C ILE A 77 7.47 6.19 19.52
N ASN A 78 7.84 7.29 20.18
CA ASN A 78 7.31 8.62 19.86
C ASN A 78 7.61 9.01 18.42
N GLN A 79 8.83 8.79 17.94
CA GLN A 79 9.25 9.11 16.58
C GLN A 79 8.48 8.28 15.54
N SER A 80 8.24 7.00 15.81
CA SER A 80 7.46 6.14 14.92
C SER A 80 5.99 6.57 14.86
N VAL A 81 5.38 6.95 15.98
CA VAL A 81 4.01 7.50 16.04
C VAL A 81 3.92 8.81 15.28
N GLU A 82 4.93 9.66 15.40
CA GLU A 82 5.01 10.95 14.71
C GLU A 82 5.11 10.77 13.19
N LEU A 83 5.98 9.86 12.73
CA LEU A 83 6.10 9.49 11.31
C LEU A 83 4.82 8.92 10.74
N PHE A 84 4.15 8.03 11.47
CA PHE A 84 2.87 7.46 11.04
C PHE A 84 1.76 8.52 10.99
N THR A 85 1.72 9.42 11.95
CA THR A 85 0.77 10.52 11.99
C THR A 85 0.96 11.45 10.79
N GLU A 86 2.21 11.81 10.48
CA GLU A 86 2.53 12.65 9.34
C GLU A 86 2.23 11.96 8.01
N GLN A 87 2.57 10.66 7.90
CA GLN A 87 2.18 9.85 6.74
C GLN A 87 0.67 9.85 6.52
N THR A 88 -0.11 9.73 7.58
CA THR A 88 -1.58 9.76 7.50
C THR A 88 -2.08 11.10 6.99
N LYS A 89 -1.51 12.23 7.46
CA LYS A 89 -1.85 13.57 6.97
C LYS A 89 -1.51 13.73 5.49
N VAL A 90 -0.31 13.30 5.07
CA VAL A 90 0.13 13.34 3.67
C VAL A 90 -0.81 12.52 2.77
N ILE A 91 -1.19 11.31 3.17
CA ILE A 91 -2.11 10.45 2.42
C ILE A 91 -3.46 11.15 2.23
N ARG A 92 -4.04 11.73 3.29
CA ARG A 92 -5.31 12.45 3.23
C ARG A 92 -5.21 13.72 2.37
N GLU A 93 -4.11 14.46 2.49
CA GLU A 93 -3.83 15.63 1.65
C GLU A 93 -3.78 15.25 0.16
N LEU A 94 -3.07 14.18 -0.20
CA LEU A 94 -2.98 13.71 -1.58
C LEU A 94 -4.33 13.23 -2.11
N ALA A 95 -5.10 12.48 -1.31
CA ALA A 95 -6.43 12.01 -1.66
C ALA A 95 -7.44 13.15 -1.87
N SER A 96 -7.29 14.26 -1.15
CA SER A 96 -8.17 15.43 -1.30
C SER A 96 -7.93 16.24 -2.58
N LYS A 97 -6.78 16.05 -3.25
CA LYS A 97 -6.43 16.76 -4.50
C LYS A 97 -7.19 16.26 -5.73
N GLY A 98 -7.82 15.07 -5.67
CA GLY A 98 -8.58 14.50 -6.77
C GLY A 98 -8.41 12.99 -6.91
N ASP A 99 -8.87 12.45 -8.04
CA ASP A 99 -8.76 11.02 -8.36
C ASP A 99 -7.29 10.59 -8.37
N CYS A 100 -6.98 9.44 -7.74
CA CYS A 100 -5.61 8.96 -7.66
C CYS A 100 -5.50 7.46 -7.40
N VAL A 101 -4.31 6.90 -7.63
CA VAL A 101 -3.90 5.57 -7.17
C VAL A 101 -2.92 5.74 -6.02
N ILE A 102 -3.13 5.06 -4.90
CA ILE A 102 -2.22 5.06 -3.75
C ILE A 102 -1.74 3.63 -3.50
N VAL A 103 -0.42 3.45 -3.43
CA VAL A 103 0.19 2.11 -3.29
C VAL A 103 0.64 1.87 -1.86
N GLY A 104 -0.04 1.00 -1.14
CA GLY A 104 0.28 0.55 0.21
C GLY A 104 -0.09 1.53 1.32
N ARG A 105 0.72 1.52 2.41
CA ARG A 105 0.59 2.41 3.57
C ARG A 105 -0.75 2.30 4.32
N CYS A 106 -1.45 1.17 4.17
CA CYS A 106 -2.82 1.00 4.68
C CYS A 106 -3.77 2.14 4.27
N ALA A 107 -3.56 2.72 3.07
CA ALA A 107 -4.37 3.82 2.58
C ALA A 107 -5.85 3.46 2.48
N ASP A 108 -6.15 2.19 2.22
CA ASP A 108 -7.50 1.61 2.23
C ASP A 108 -8.20 1.73 3.60
N VAL A 109 -7.45 1.69 4.68
CA VAL A 109 -7.96 1.85 6.05
C VAL A 109 -8.01 3.32 6.47
N LEU A 110 -6.96 4.08 6.11
CA LEU A 110 -6.84 5.49 6.49
C LEU A 110 -7.83 6.43 5.78
N LEU A 111 -8.35 6.00 4.63
CA LEU A 111 -9.29 6.74 3.77
C LEU A 111 -10.70 6.13 3.75
N ASN A 112 -11.10 5.44 4.79
CA ASN A 112 -12.36 4.69 4.86
C ASN A 112 -13.65 5.50 4.64
N ASN A 113 -13.57 6.83 4.65
CA ASN A 113 -14.69 7.75 4.38
C ASN A 113 -14.76 8.24 2.93
N GLU A 114 -13.87 7.79 2.04
CA GLU A 114 -13.80 8.18 0.63
C GLU A 114 -14.39 7.09 -0.27
N GLN A 115 -14.60 7.43 -1.55
CA GLN A 115 -14.97 6.43 -2.56
C GLN A 115 -13.74 5.61 -2.94
N LEU A 116 -13.61 4.43 -2.36
CA LEU A 116 -12.44 3.58 -2.52
C LEU A 116 -12.71 2.36 -3.41
N LEU A 117 -11.75 2.07 -4.29
CA LEU A 117 -11.58 0.75 -4.88
C LEU A 117 -10.32 0.11 -4.28
N ASN A 118 -10.50 -0.78 -3.32
CA ASN A 118 -9.40 -1.46 -2.64
C ASN A 118 -9.00 -2.73 -3.41
N ILE A 119 -7.78 -2.77 -3.91
CA ILE A 119 -7.22 -3.91 -4.66
C ILE A 119 -6.10 -4.55 -3.86
N PHE A 120 -6.10 -5.88 -3.76
CA PHE A 120 -4.97 -6.66 -3.24
C PHE A 120 -4.27 -7.43 -4.36
N VAL A 121 -2.94 -7.26 -4.48
CA VAL A 121 -2.13 -7.90 -5.52
C VAL A 121 -1.23 -8.96 -4.92
N TYR A 122 -1.34 -10.19 -5.39
CA TYR A 122 -0.56 -11.33 -4.92
C TYR A 122 -0.03 -12.18 -6.08
N ALA A 123 0.91 -13.07 -5.78
CA ALA A 123 1.41 -14.05 -6.74
C ALA A 123 1.96 -15.29 -6.04
N ASP A 124 2.13 -16.37 -6.80
CA ASP A 124 2.89 -17.52 -6.33
C ASP A 124 4.36 -17.17 -6.02
N LYS A 125 5.00 -18.03 -5.24
CA LYS A 125 6.37 -17.82 -4.79
C LYS A 125 7.35 -17.69 -5.95
N ASP A 126 7.24 -18.55 -6.96
CA ASP A 126 8.18 -18.63 -8.07
C ASP A 126 8.12 -17.37 -8.93
N SER A 127 6.92 -16.87 -9.22
CA SER A 127 6.71 -15.59 -9.91
C SER A 127 7.28 -14.40 -9.14
N LYS A 128 7.13 -14.39 -7.81
CA LYS A 128 7.70 -13.35 -6.94
C LYS A 128 9.22 -13.38 -6.94
N VAL A 129 9.83 -14.56 -6.78
CA VAL A 129 11.29 -14.76 -6.80
C VAL A 129 11.86 -14.35 -8.16
N LYS A 130 11.26 -14.79 -9.27
CA LYS A 130 11.67 -14.42 -10.62
C LYS A 130 11.71 -12.91 -10.81
N ARG A 131 10.63 -12.20 -10.46
CA ARG A 131 10.55 -10.73 -10.57
C ARG A 131 11.58 -10.02 -9.69
N CYS A 132 11.87 -10.54 -8.49
CA CYS A 132 12.91 -9.97 -7.64
C CYS A 132 14.29 -10.08 -8.26
N LYS A 133 14.62 -11.22 -8.87
CA LYS A 133 15.89 -11.41 -9.60
C LYS A 133 16.01 -10.50 -10.82
N GLU A 134 14.95 -10.39 -11.61
CA GLU A 134 14.92 -9.51 -12.78
C GLU A 134 15.11 -8.02 -12.45
N ARG A 135 14.80 -7.63 -11.22
CA ARG A 135 14.93 -6.24 -10.72
C ARG A 135 16.16 -6.01 -9.83
N ALA A 136 16.97 -7.04 -9.62
CA ALA A 136 18.22 -6.90 -8.88
C ALA A 136 19.16 -5.90 -9.57
N LYS A 137 19.90 -5.13 -8.80
CA LYS A 137 20.89 -4.20 -9.34
C LYS A 137 22.02 -4.97 -10.04
N PRO A 138 22.65 -4.40 -11.08
CA PRO A 138 23.83 -5.02 -11.68
C PRO A 138 24.90 -5.32 -10.63
N GLY A 139 25.34 -6.58 -10.56
CA GLY A 139 26.32 -7.06 -9.57
C GLY A 139 25.74 -7.51 -8.22
N GLU A 140 24.43 -7.40 -7.99
CA GLU A 140 23.77 -7.94 -6.80
C GLU A 140 23.40 -9.41 -7.02
N THR A 141 24.05 -10.31 -6.28
CA THR A 141 23.76 -11.77 -6.34
C THR A 141 22.78 -12.12 -5.24
N LEU A 142 21.48 -12.12 -5.56
CA LEU A 142 20.44 -12.52 -4.63
C LEU A 142 20.17 -14.02 -4.74
N THR A 143 20.32 -14.77 -3.66
CA THR A 143 19.88 -16.17 -3.61
C THR A 143 18.37 -16.24 -3.37
N ASP A 144 17.74 -17.36 -3.78
CA ASP A 144 16.31 -17.58 -3.55
C ASP A 144 15.96 -17.51 -2.06
N LYS A 145 16.85 -18.01 -1.19
CA LYS A 145 16.67 -17.96 0.27
C LYS A 145 16.67 -16.53 0.80
N ASP A 146 17.55 -15.66 0.28
CA ASP A 146 17.61 -14.24 0.70
C ASP A 146 16.34 -13.51 0.27
N ILE A 147 15.88 -13.76 -0.96
CA ILE A 147 14.65 -13.20 -1.49
C ILE A 147 13.45 -13.68 -0.65
N GLU A 148 13.33 -14.97 -0.38
CA GLU A 148 12.25 -15.53 0.44
C GLU A 148 12.23 -14.96 1.87
N LYS A 149 13.41 -14.79 2.47
CA LYS A 149 13.54 -14.16 3.79
C LYS A 149 13.03 -12.73 3.76
N LYS A 150 13.47 -11.94 2.78
CA LYS A 150 13.04 -10.54 2.59
C LYS A 150 11.54 -10.44 2.33
N MET A 151 10.97 -11.33 1.50
CA MET A 151 9.53 -11.42 1.27
C MET A 151 8.74 -11.60 2.58
N LYS A 152 9.15 -12.59 3.39
CA LYS A 152 8.49 -12.88 4.68
C LYS A 152 8.60 -11.71 5.66
N GLU A 153 9.74 -11.04 5.74
CA GLU A 153 9.96 -9.91 6.63
C GLU A 153 9.08 -8.72 6.25
N ILE A 154 9.07 -8.33 4.97
CA ILE A 154 8.31 -7.19 4.47
C ILE A 154 6.79 -7.47 4.55
N ASP A 155 6.35 -8.64 4.12
CA ASP A 155 4.92 -8.97 4.12
C ASP A 155 4.39 -9.13 5.55
N LYS A 156 5.24 -9.64 6.48
CA LYS A 156 4.91 -9.64 7.90
C LYS A 156 4.74 -8.21 8.46
N GLY A 157 5.64 -7.28 8.13
CA GLY A 157 5.52 -5.90 8.55
C GLY A 157 4.21 -5.25 8.08
N ARG A 158 3.80 -5.53 6.82
CA ARG A 158 2.52 -5.06 6.27
C ARG A 158 1.31 -5.66 6.98
N ALA A 159 1.37 -6.96 7.28
CA ALA A 159 0.31 -7.65 8.02
C ALA A 159 0.20 -7.12 9.46
N ASP A 160 1.33 -6.90 10.13
CA ASP A 160 1.38 -6.37 11.50
C ASP A 160 0.77 -4.94 11.53
N LEU A 161 1.10 -4.07 10.56
CA LEU A 161 0.50 -2.73 10.46
C LEU A 161 -1.02 -2.79 10.26
N ARG A 162 -1.49 -3.63 9.33
CA ARG A 162 -2.92 -3.75 9.10
C ARG A 162 -3.66 -4.24 10.34
N LYS A 163 -3.12 -5.23 11.05
CA LYS A 163 -3.70 -5.75 12.29
C LYS A 163 -3.86 -4.68 13.39
N MET A 164 -3.03 -3.64 13.37
CA MET A 164 -3.12 -2.52 14.31
C MET A 164 -4.21 -1.52 13.91
N LEU A 165 -4.54 -1.44 12.63
CA LEU A 165 -5.38 -0.37 12.08
C LEU A 165 -6.77 -0.86 11.64
N ALA A 166 -6.97 -2.16 11.46
CA ALA A 166 -8.21 -2.73 10.93
C ALA A 166 -8.52 -4.08 11.55
N ASP A 167 -9.80 -4.41 11.60
CA ASP A 167 -10.29 -5.72 12.07
C ASP A 167 -10.07 -6.85 11.05
N THR A 168 -9.94 -6.49 9.76
CA THR A 168 -9.70 -7.45 8.68
C THR A 168 -8.21 -7.73 8.51
N ALA A 169 -7.85 -9.01 8.35
CA ALA A 169 -6.46 -9.41 8.15
C ALA A 169 -5.91 -8.90 6.79
N TRP A 170 -4.59 -8.69 6.74
CA TRP A 170 -3.93 -8.34 5.49
C TRP A 170 -3.98 -9.52 4.50
N GLY A 171 -4.46 -9.24 3.29
CA GLY A 171 -4.68 -10.27 2.26
C GLY A 171 -5.97 -11.07 2.43
N ASP A 172 -6.80 -10.78 3.42
CA ASP A 172 -8.13 -11.37 3.55
C ASP A 172 -9.07 -10.73 2.51
N LYS A 173 -9.76 -11.58 1.74
CA LYS A 173 -10.69 -11.16 0.69
C LYS A 173 -11.77 -10.18 1.16
N GLU A 174 -12.18 -10.26 2.42
CA GLU A 174 -13.21 -9.40 3.00
C GLU A 174 -12.74 -7.94 3.17
N GLY A 175 -11.42 -7.72 3.19
CA GLY A 175 -10.83 -6.37 3.27
C GLY A 175 -10.63 -5.68 1.92
N TYR A 176 -10.95 -6.34 0.79
CA TYR A 176 -10.65 -5.82 -0.55
C TYR A 176 -11.80 -6.04 -1.53
N HIS A 177 -12.00 -5.08 -2.44
CA HIS A 177 -13.01 -5.17 -3.50
C HIS A 177 -12.56 -6.07 -4.66
N LEU A 178 -11.23 -6.21 -4.85
CA LEU A 178 -10.66 -7.03 -5.91
C LEU A 178 -9.33 -7.66 -5.46
N MET A 179 -9.21 -8.98 -5.69
CA MET A 179 -7.99 -9.75 -5.48
C MET A 179 -7.35 -10.10 -6.83
N VAL A 180 -6.13 -9.62 -7.11
CA VAL A 180 -5.45 -9.80 -8.40
C VAL A 180 -4.28 -10.77 -8.27
N ASN A 181 -4.42 -11.94 -8.89
CA ASN A 181 -3.33 -12.91 -9.03
C ASN A 181 -2.48 -12.59 -10.26
N THR A 182 -1.21 -12.29 -10.04
CA THR A 182 -0.26 -11.95 -11.12
C THR A 182 0.72 -13.09 -11.45
N SER A 183 0.47 -14.30 -10.96
CA SER A 183 1.34 -15.47 -11.18
C SER A 183 1.47 -15.78 -12.67
N GLY A 184 2.71 -15.90 -13.16
CA GLY A 184 3.01 -16.20 -14.55
C GLY A 184 2.55 -15.16 -15.58
N LYS A 185 2.14 -13.96 -15.15
CA LYS A 185 1.65 -12.89 -16.05
C LYS A 185 2.62 -11.72 -16.12
N GLU A 186 2.67 -11.08 -17.28
CA GLU A 186 3.25 -9.75 -17.41
C GLU A 186 2.29 -8.72 -16.84
N ILE A 187 2.80 -7.85 -15.97
CA ILE A 187 1.96 -6.85 -15.28
C ILE A 187 1.21 -5.96 -16.29
N LYS A 188 1.87 -5.55 -17.35
CA LYS A 188 1.27 -4.69 -18.38
C LYS A 188 0.03 -5.29 -19.04
N SER A 189 -0.04 -6.62 -19.18
CA SER A 189 -1.17 -7.29 -19.84
C SER A 189 -2.46 -7.27 -19.00
N LEU A 190 -2.36 -7.05 -17.70
CA LEU A 190 -3.50 -7.00 -16.78
C LEU A 190 -4.14 -5.61 -16.71
N VAL A 191 -3.41 -4.57 -17.09
CA VAL A 191 -3.81 -3.17 -16.88
C VAL A 191 -5.10 -2.79 -17.59
N PRO A 192 -5.32 -3.11 -18.90
CA PRO A 192 -6.56 -2.72 -19.58
C PRO A 192 -7.82 -3.29 -18.93
N GLY A 193 -7.78 -4.56 -18.48
CA GLY A 193 -8.90 -5.19 -17.79
C GLY A 193 -9.18 -4.55 -16.43
N LEU A 194 -8.13 -4.19 -15.68
CA LEU A 194 -8.27 -3.51 -14.40
C LEU A 194 -8.78 -2.07 -14.54
N ALA A 195 -8.35 -1.36 -15.57
CA ALA A 195 -8.84 -0.02 -15.88
C ALA A 195 -10.34 -0.05 -16.25
N ALA A 196 -10.76 -1.02 -17.05
CA ALA A 196 -12.17 -1.23 -17.37
C ALA A 196 -12.99 -1.54 -16.12
N TYR A 197 -12.48 -2.42 -15.24
CA TYR A 197 -13.13 -2.73 -13.97
C TYR A 197 -13.26 -1.47 -13.08
N ALA A 198 -12.19 -0.69 -12.91
CA ALA A 198 -12.22 0.53 -12.11
C ALA A 198 -13.25 1.54 -12.64
N LYS A 199 -13.30 1.76 -13.96
CA LYS A 199 -14.30 2.63 -14.59
C LYS A 199 -15.73 2.16 -14.32
N ALA A 200 -15.99 0.86 -14.46
CA ALA A 200 -17.32 0.28 -14.18
C ALA A 200 -17.69 0.36 -12.70
N TYR A 201 -16.73 0.12 -11.81
CA TYR A 201 -16.93 0.18 -10.36
C TYR A 201 -17.40 1.57 -9.90
N PHE A 202 -16.74 2.61 -10.33
CA PHE A 202 -17.10 3.99 -9.96
C PHE A 202 -18.36 4.51 -10.69
N SER A 203 -18.62 4.09 -11.92
CA SER A 203 -19.86 4.44 -12.64
C SER A 203 -21.10 3.87 -11.97
N ASN A 204 -21.06 2.63 -11.49
CA ASN A 204 -22.15 2.00 -10.76
C ASN A 204 -22.44 2.68 -9.42
N TRP A 205 -21.42 3.23 -8.78
CA TRP A 205 -21.56 3.98 -7.53
C TRP A 205 -22.31 5.30 -7.73
N GLU A 206 -21.98 6.05 -8.78
CA GLU A 206 -22.67 7.31 -9.12
C GLU A 206 -24.17 7.05 -9.40
N PHE A 207 -24.49 5.96 -10.08
CA PHE A 207 -25.88 5.59 -10.35
C PHE A 207 -26.68 5.30 -9.08
N LYS A 208 -26.12 4.60 -8.10
CA LYS A 208 -26.77 4.32 -6.81
C LYS A 208 -27.09 5.60 -6.03
N ILE A 209 -26.18 6.57 -6.00
CA ILE A 209 -26.40 7.86 -5.32
C ILE A 209 -27.54 8.63 -6.00
N SER A 210 -27.58 8.66 -7.34
CA SER A 210 -28.63 9.35 -8.08
C SER A 210 -30.02 8.75 -7.90
N GLU A 211 -30.14 7.44 -7.78
CA GLU A 211 -31.41 6.78 -7.48
C GLU A 211 -31.89 7.04 -6.05
N THR A 212 -30.99 7.01 -5.07
CA THR A 212 -31.33 7.29 -3.68
C THR A 212 -31.82 8.73 -3.52
N LEU A 213 -31.23 9.69 -4.22
CA LEU A 213 -31.68 11.06 -4.23
C LEU A 213 -33.02 11.28 -4.97
N ARG A 214 -33.33 10.46 -5.99
CA ARG A 214 -34.64 10.51 -6.69
C ARG A 214 -35.81 10.01 -5.87
N VAL A 215 -35.57 9.20 -4.86
CA VAL A 215 -36.61 8.66 -3.96
C VAL A 215 -36.98 9.68 -2.87
N TRP A 216 -36.16 10.71 -2.66
CA TRP A 216 -36.38 11.76 -1.65
C TRP A 216 -36.71 13.15 -2.24
N LEU A 217 -36.82 13.26 -3.57
CA LEU A 217 -37.34 14.43 -4.30
C LEU A 217 -38.67 14.08 -4.99
#